data_a78865c03a15cc66d80a490d89ff0d21
#
_entry.id   a78865c03a15cc66d80a490d89ff0d21
#
_cell.length_a   1.000
_cell.length_b   1.000
_cell.length_c   1.000
_cell.angle_alpha   90.00
_cell.angle_beta   90.00
_cell.angle_gamma   90.00
#
_symmetry.space_group_name_H-M   'P 1'
#
loop_
_entity.id
_entity.type
_entity.pdbx_description
1 polymer ?
#
loop_
_entity_poly.entity_id
_entity_poly.type
_entity_poly.pdbx_seq_one_letter_code
_entity_poly.pdbx_strand_id
1 'polypeptide(L)'
;MRDFKRIQKDCSGGISASPLADNVMVWNGIIIGPQDTPFEDGTFRLRLTFDEQYPNKPPQVKFISEMFHPNVYASGDLCLDILQNRWSPTYDVASILTSIQSLLNDPNINSPANVEAANLYKDHRSQYANRVRETVEKSWTEDLDDLGDDDMDDDDDDEDEDLDENDNENGNGELADESEGDDKQ
;
A
#
# COMPACT_ATOMS: atom_id res chain seq x y z
N MET A 1 3.36 -19.00 15.46
CA MET A 1 2.10 -19.66 15.86
C MET A 1 1.53 -19.17 17.20
N ARG A 2 2.36 -18.77 18.19
CA ARG A 2 1.90 -18.23 19.49
C ARG A 2 1.13 -16.92 19.31
N ASP A 3 1.67 -16.01 18.52
CA ASP A 3 1.11 -14.66 18.31
C ASP A 3 -0.23 -14.71 17.56
N PHE A 4 -0.36 -15.59 16.57
CA PHE A 4 -1.61 -15.78 15.84
C PHE A 4 -2.78 -16.24 16.74
N LYS A 5 -2.52 -17.21 17.63
CA LYS A 5 -3.54 -17.67 18.58
C LYS A 5 -3.94 -16.59 19.58
N ARG A 6 -3.00 -15.70 19.92
CA ARG A 6 -3.23 -14.64 20.88
C ARG A 6 -4.04 -13.51 20.26
N ILE A 7 -3.70 -13.07 19.04
CA ILE A 7 -4.43 -12.01 18.36
C ILE A 7 -5.86 -12.41 18.00
N GLN A 8 -6.09 -13.69 17.66
CA GLN A 8 -7.46 -14.21 17.45
C GLN A 8 -8.34 -14.14 18.70
N LYS A 9 -7.73 -14.20 19.87
CA LYS A 9 -8.45 -14.13 21.16
C LYS A 9 -8.72 -12.68 21.59
N ASP A 10 -7.88 -11.75 21.16
CA ASP A 10 -7.91 -10.32 21.55
C ASP A 10 -8.60 -9.41 20.52
N CYS A 11 -9.37 -9.97 19.57
CA CYS A 11 -10.08 -9.23 18.51
C CYS A 11 -11.06 -8.12 18.99
N SER A 12 -11.18 -7.90 20.31
CA SER A 12 -12.15 -6.96 20.89
C SER A 12 -11.71 -5.47 20.82
N GLY A 13 -10.48 -5.19 20.40
CA GLY A 13 -9.90 -3.83 20.44
C GLY A 13 -9.85 -3.10 19.09
N GLY A 14 -10.52 -3.59 18.05
CA GLY A 14 -10.42 -2.98 16.71
C GLY A 14 -9.08 -3.25 16.02
N ILE A 15 -8.37 -4.31 16.41
CA ILE A 15 -7.14 -4.77 15.76
C ILE A 15 -7.30 -6.21 15.30
N SER A 16 -6.73 -6.54 14.15
CA SER A 16 -6.62 -7.93 13.68
C SER A 16 -5.34 -8.12 12.88
N ALA A 17 -4.84 -9.35 12.80
CA ALA A 17 -3.77 -9.71 11.89
C ALA A 17 -3.80 -11.19 11.55
N SER A 18 -3.35 -11.52 10.34
CA SER A 18 -3.20 -12.89 9.87
C SER A 18 -1.97 -13.01 8.96
N PRO A 19 -1.26 -14.16 9.02
CA PRO A 19 -0.20 -14.44 8.06
C PRO A 19 -0.77 -14.62 6.65
N LEU A 20 0.03 -14.31 5.64
CA LEU A 20 -0.30 -14.66 4.25
C LEU A 20 -0.30 -16.19 4.08
N ALA A 21 -1.17 -16.67 3.20
CA ALA A 21 -1.33 -18.11 2.96
C ALA A 21 -0.05 -18.76 2.42
N ASP A 22 0.67 -18.03 1.59
CA ASP A 22 1.90 -18.47 0.91
C ASP A 22 3.18 -18.11 1.67
N ASN A 23 3.11 -17.16 2.63
CA ASN A 23 4.29 -16.70 3.36
C ASN A 23 3.98 -16.31 4.81
N VAL A 24 4.27 -17.22 5.73
CA VAL A 24 4.05 -17.02 7.18
C VAL A 24 4.94 -15.93 7.82
N MET A 25 5.95 -15.44 7.09
CA MET A 25 6.82 -14.35 7.53
C MET A 25 6.26 -12.97 7.17
N VAL A 26 5.17 -12.93 6.43
CA VAL A 26 4.47 -11.69 6.08
C VAL A 26 3.03 -11.78 6.56
N TRP A 27 2.60 -10.76 7.31
CA TRP A 27 1.25 -10.70 7.85
C TRP A 27 0.55 -9.45 7.36
N ASN A 28 -0.74 -9.58 7.09
CA ASN A 28 -1.63 -8.44 6.95
C ASN A 28 -2.24 -8.11 8.30
N GLY A 29 -2.20 -6.84 8.66
CA GLY A 29 -2.81 -6.30 9.87
C GLY A 29 -3.90 -5.29 9.52
N ILE A 30 -4.88 -5.15 10.37
CA ILE A 30 -5.93 -4.14 10.30
C ILE A 30 -6.03 -3.44 11.65
N ILE A 31 -6.14 -2.12 11.60
CA ILE A 31 -6.44 -1.27 12.76
C ILE A 31 -7.67 -0.45 12.41
N ILE A 32 -8.70 -0.56 13.25
CA ILE A 32 -9.84 0.35 13.22
C ILE A 32 -9.45 1.63 13.96
N GLY A 33 -9.72 2.77 13.36
CA GLY A 33 -9.43 4.07 13.94
C GLY A 33 -10.13 4.24 15.29
N PRO A 34 -9.41 4.76 16.32
CA PRO A 34 -9.97 4.91 17.66
C PRO A 34 -11.15 5.87 17.68
N GLN A 35 -12.15 5.55 18.51
CA GLN A 35 -13.29 6.41 18.75
C GLN A 35 -12.85 7.76 19.31
N ASP A 36 -13.64 8.79 19.10
CA ASP A 36 -13.38 10.16 19.55
C ASP A 36 -12.08 10.78 18.97
N THR A 37 -11.56 10.21 17.87
CA THR A 37 -10.41 10.76 17.13
C THR A 37 -10.80 11.08 15.68
N PRO A 38 -10.02 11.90 14.97
CA PRO A 38 -10.24 12.11 13.53
C PRO A 38 -10.15 10.83 12.68
N PHE A 39 -9.54 9.76 13.20
CA PHE A 39 -9.41 8.46 12.54
C PHE A 39 -10.59 7.53 12.75
N GLU A 40 -11.58 7.93 13.59
CA GLU A 40 -12.77 7.12 13.88
C GLU A 40 -13.40 6.57 12.60
N ASP A 41 -13.85 5.32 12.65
CA ASP A 41 -14.43 4.54 11.55
C ASP A 41 -13.49 4.22 10.38
N GLY A 42 -12.23 4.66 10.40
CA GLY A 42 -11.24 4.27 9.41
C GLY A 42 -10.82 2.81 9.57
N THR A 43 -10.62 2.12 8.45
CA THR A 43 -10.10 0.74 8.40
C THR A 43 -8.72 0.74 7.75
N PHE A 44 -7.68 0.82 8.57
CA PHE A 44 -6.32 0.99 8.10
C PHE A 44 -5.58 -0.34 8.02
N ARG A 45 -5.03 -0.62 6.86
CA ARG A 45 -4.29 -1.85 6.57
C ARG A 45 -2.80 -1.65 6.77
N LEU A 46 -2.16 -2.65 7.35
CA LEU A 46 -0.73 -2.70 7.59
C LEU A 46 -0.14 -3.99 7.06
N ARG A 47 1.14 -3.95 6.75
CA ARG A 47 1.95 -5.13 6.50
C ARG A 47 3.04 -5.23 7.56
N LEU A 48 3.15 -6.43 8.15
CA LEU A 48 4.21 -6.79 9.08
C LEU A 48 5.09 -7.82 8.39
N THR A 49 6.39 -7.53 8.30
CA THR A 49 7.37 -8.45 7.72
C THR A 49 8.34 -8.89 8.80
N PHE A 50 8.39 -10.18 9.04
CA PHE A 50 9.26 -10.80 10.03
C PHE A 50 10.52 -11.32 9.37
N ASP A 51 11.63 -11.34 10.11
CA ASP A 51 12.85 -12.02 9.73
C ASP A 51 13.22 -13.12 10.74
N GLU A 52 14.29 -13.84 10.47
CA GLU A 52 14.76 -14.94 11.35
C GLU A 52 15.20 -14.45 12.73
N GLN A 53 15.41 -13.15 12.91
CA GLN A 53 15.84 -12.57 14.18
C GLN A 53 14.68 -12.25 15.11
N TYR A 54 13.43 -12.35 14.62
CA TYR A 54 12.25 -12.23 15.47
C TYR A 54 12.17 -13.40 16.46
N PRO A 55 11.88 -13.21 17.75
CA PRO A 55 11.45 -12.00 18.43
C PRO A 55 12.60 -11.12 19.00
N ASN A 56 13.87 -11.44 18.77
CA ASN A 56 14.99 -10.63 19.30
C ASN A 56 15.04 -9.24 18.64
N LYS A 57 14.62 -9.16 17.37
CA LYS A 57 14.41 -7.90 16.65
C LYS A 57 12.91 -7.72 16.32
N PRO A 58 12.45 -6.47 16.22
CA PRO A 58 11.09 -6.18 15.79
C PRO A 58 10.86 -6.57 14.34
N PRO A 59 9.60 -6.86 13.95
CA PRO A 59 9.24 -6.92 12.55
C PRO A 59 9.30 -5.52 11.92
N GLN A 60 9.45 -5.46 10.60
CA GLN A 60 9.16 -4.25 9.86
C GLN A 60 7.64 -4.08 9.78
N VAL A 61 7.14 -2.91 10.12
CA VAL A 61 5.71 -2.59 10.06
C VAL A 61 5.49 -1.36 9.20
N LYS A 62 4.54 -1.45 8.28
CA LYS A 62 4.25 -0.42 7.30
C LYS A 62 2.75 -0.32 7.07
N PHE A 63 2.20 0.90 7.03
CA PHE A 63 0.85 1.11 6.53
C PHE A 63 0.82 0.89 5.01
N ILE A 64 -0.16 0.14 4.56
CA ILE A 64 -0.52 0.00 3.15
C ILE A 64 -1.54 1.08 2.80
N SER A 65 -2.52 1.31 3.68
CA SER A 65 -3.45 2.42 3.56
C SER A 65 -2.74 3.76 3.59
N GLU A 66 -3.23 4.71 2.82
CA GLU A 66 -2.76 6.09 2.87
C GLU A 66 -3.04 6.70 4.24
N MET A 67 -2.03 7.32 4.83
CA MET A 67 -2.10 7.88 6.18
C MET A 67 -1.69 9.35 6.19
N PHE A 68 -2.39 10.16 6.98
CA PHE A 68 -1.98 11.51 7.32
C PHE A 68 -1.77 11.62 8.84
N HIS A 69 -0.56 11.39 9.28
CA HIS A 69 -0.21 11.33 10.71
C HIS A 69 1.21 11.84 10.95
N PRO A 70 1.48 12.57 12.06
CA PRO A 70 2.81 13.10 12.38
C PRO A 70 3.93 12.04 12.39
N ASN A 71 3.63 10.80 12.76
CA ASN A 71 4.62 9.73 12.91
C ASN A 71 4.60 8.67 11.82
N VAL A 72 3.94 8.96 10.68
CA VAL A 72 3.91 8.09 9.51
C VAL A 72 4.51 8.81 8.32
N TYR A 73 5.53 8.19 7.70
CA TYR A 73 6.15 8.70 6.47
C TYR A 73 5.21 8.54 5.27
N ALA A 74 5.45 9.29 4.21
CA ALA A 74 4.70 9.15 2.95
C ALA A 74 4.79 7.74 2.36
N SER A 75 5.85 7.00 2.66
CA SER A 75 6.04 5.59 2.29
C SER A 75 5.15 4.61 3.07
N GLY A 76 4.48 5.07 4.14
CA GLY A 76 3.75 4.24 5.09
C GLY A 76 4.59 3.70 6.26
N ASP A 77 5.90 3.92 6.25
CA ASP A 77 6.78 3.51 7.35
C ASP A 77 6.46 4.29 8.63
N LEU A 78 6.63 3.64 9.78
CA LEU A 78 6.28 4.17 11.09
C LEU A 78 7.51 4.65 11.85
N CYS A 79 7.42 5.85 12.43
CA CYS A 79 8.34 6.32 13.47
C CYS A 79 7.74 6.00 14.84
N LEU A 80 8.05 4.83 15.38
CA LEU A 80 7.56 4.33 16.67
C LEU A 80 8.70 3.69 17.44
N ASP A 81 8.89 4.12 18.69
CA ASP A 81 10.02 3.74 19.52
C ASP A 81 10.10 2.26 19.86
N ILE A 82 8.95 1.59 20.07
CA ILE A 82 8.90 0.15 20.33
C ILE A 82 9.32 -0.69 19.13
N LEU A 83 9.27 -0.15 17.90
CA LEU A 83 9.78 -0.80 16.70
C LEU A 83 11.26 -0.47 16.44
N GLN A 84 11.89 0.26 17.33
CA GLN A 84 13.29 0.72 17.26
C GLN A 84 14.04 0.43 18.57
N ASN A 85 14.38 1.48 19.31
CA ASN A 85 15.26 1.43 20.49
C ASN A 85 14.62 0.80 21.72
N ARG A 86 13.27 0.82 21.79
CA ARG A 86 12.49 0.31 22.93
C ARG A 86 11.83 -1.03 22.65
N TRP A 87 12.26 -1.72 21.61
CA TRP A 87 11.81 -3.07 21.32
C TRP A 87 12.13 -4.02 22.49
N SER A 88 11.20 -4.91 22.77
CA SER A 88 11.39 -6.01 23.71
C SER A 88 10.91 -7.33 23.07
N PRO A 89 11.66 -8.43 23.20
CA PRO A 89 11.24 -9.75 22.73
C PRO A 89 9.95 -10.28 23.39
N THR A 90 9.48 -9.60 24.44
CA THR A 90 8.21 -9.93 25.08
C THR A 90 6.99 -9.38 24.36
N TYR A 91 7.19 -8.40 23.48
CA TYR A 91 6.11 -7.88 22.64
C TYR A 91 5.69 -8.92 21.60
N ASP A 92 4.41 -8.91 21.29
CA ASP A 92 3.78 -9.72 20.27
C ASP A 92 3.04 -8.82 19.25
N VAL A 93 2.47 -9.43 18.24
CA VAL A 93 1.75 -8.70 17.18
C VAL A 93 0.59 -7.87 17.75
N ALA A 94 -0.13 -8.40 18.75
CA ALA A 94 -1.21 -7.65 19.39
C ALA A 94 -0.70 -6.39 20.10
N SER A 95 0.42 -6.51 20.83
CA SER A 95 1.08 -5.37 21.49
C SER A 95 1.54 -4.31 20.48
N ILE A 96 2.08 -4.72 19.35
CA ILE A 96 2.51 -3.83 18.27
C ILE A 96 1.31 -3.05 17.72
N LEU A 97 0.24 -3.76 17.31
CA LEU A 97 -0.94 -3.12 16.71
C LEU A 97 -1.66 -2.21 17.71
N THR A 98 -1.77 -2.61 18.97
CA THR A 98 -2.35 -1.77 20.04
C THR A 98 -1.53 -0.50 20.26
N SER A 99 -0.21 -0.59 20.21
CA SER A 99 0.67 0.58 20.34
C SER A 99 0.54 1.52 19.14
N ILE A 100 0.39 0.99 17.94
CA ILE A 100 0.15 1.78 16.73
C ILE A 100 -1.23 2.46 16.81
N GLN A 101 -2.28 1.74 17.25
CA GLN A 101 -3.60 2.31 17.45
C GLN A 101 -3.58 3.46 18.46
N SER A 102 -2.84 3.30 19.57
CA SER A 102 -2.65 4.36 20.56
C SER A 102 -1.90 5.57 19.98
N LEU A 103 -0.91 5.34 19.11
CA LEU A 103 -0.18 6.41 18.43
C LEU A 103 -1.09 7.25 17.53
N LEU A 104 -2.12 6.67 16.91
CA LEU A 104 -3.10 7.41 16.11
C LEU A 104 -3.82 8.46 16.97
N ASN A 105 -4.14 8.12 18.23
CA ASN A 105 -4.78 9.03 19.16
C ASN A 105 -3.83 10.07 19.74
N ASP A 106 -2.59 9.68 20.03
CA ASP A 106 -1.61 10.52 20.73
C ASP A 106 -0.27 10.55 19.96
N PRO A 107 -0.16 11.39 18.92
CA PRO A 107 1.04 11.50 18.11
C PRO A 107 2.20 12.15 18.86
N ASN A 108 3.42 11.68 18.59
CA ASN A 108 4.64 12.32 19.05
C ASN A 108 5.08 13.40 18.05
N ILE A 109 4.80 14.66 18.37
CA ILE A 109 5.13 15.81 17.52
C ILE A 109 6.57 16.31 17.66
N ASN A 110 7.35 15.79 18.62
CA ASN A 110 8.73 16.25 18.86
C ASN A 110 9.72 15.71 17.82
N SER A 111 9.41 14.57 17.19
CA SER A 111 10.23 13.97 16.16
C SER A 111 9.34 13.48 15.01
N PRO A 112 8.80 14.40 14.20
CA PRO A 112 7.82 14.06 13.21
C PRO A 112 8.43 13.39 11.96
N ALA A 113 7.77 12.33 11.49
CA ALA A 113 7.99 11.74 10.17
C ALA A 113 7.30 12.56 9.06
N ASN A 114 6.19 13.21 9.39
CA ASN A 114 5.43 14.11 8.54
C ASN A 114 5.30 15.47 9.21
N VAL A 115 6.12 16.43 8.76
CA VAL A 115 6.18 17.78 9.34
C VAL A 115 4.90 18.57 9.12
N GLU A 116 4.24 18.41 7.96
CA GLU A 116 2.95 19.06 7.66
C GLU A 116 1.89 18.60 8.66
N ALA A 117 1.76 17.28 8.83
CA ALA A 117 0.80 16.71 9.77
C ALA A 117 1.08 17.17 11.22
N ALA A 118 2.35 17.23 11.63
CA ALA A 118 2.73 17.70 12.97
C ALA A 118 2.38 19.16 13.19
N ASN A 119 2.61 20.03 12.21
CA ASN A 119 2.27 21.45 12.27
C ASN A 119 0.76 21.66 12.33
N LEU A 120 -0.01 20.98 11.47
CA LEU A 120 -1.47 21.06 11.49
C LEU A 120 -2.04 20.49 12.80
N TYR A 121 -1.48 19.40 13.31
CA TYR A 121 -1.88 18.83 14.58
C TYR A 121 -1.67 19.80 15.74
N LYS A 122 -0.57 20.56 15.74
CA LYS A 122 -0.22 21.52 16.77
C LYS A 122 -1.05 22.80 16.68
N ASP A 123 -1.12 23.41 15.50
CA ASP A 123 -1.55 24.79 15.32
C ASP A 123 -2.93 24.93 14.65
N HIS A 124 -3.38 23.90 13.90
CA HIS A 124 -4.61 23.94 13.07
C HIS A 124 -5.39 22.63 13.13
N ARG A 125 -5.90 22.29 14.30
CA ARG A 125 -6.60 21.01 14.57
C ARG A 125 -7.74 20.69 13.61
N SER A 126 -8.52 21.69 13.19
CA SER A 126 -9.63 21.48 12.25
C SER A 126 -9.13 21.06 10.86
N GLN A 127 -8.03 21.68 10.39
CA GLN A 127 -7.43 21.32 9.11
C GLN A 127 -6.77 19.93 9.18
N TYR A 128 -6.11 19.62 10.29
CA TYR A 128 -5.59 18.28 10.56
C TYR A 128 -6.70 17.24 10.47
N ALA A 129 -7.82 17.45 11.19
CA ALA A 129 -8.95 16.54 11.21
C ALA A 129 -9.56 16.34 9.79
N ASN A 130 -9.64 17.38 8.97
CA ASN A 130 -10.14 17.27 7.61
C ASN A 130 -9.21 16.41 6.73
N ARG A 131 -7.89 16.62 6.82
CA ARG A 131 -6.91 15.83 6.08
C ARG A 131 -6.90 14.35 6.52
N VAL A 132 -7.08 14.09 7.81
CA VAL A 132 -7.23 12.72 8.32
C VAL A 132 -8.51 12.09 7.81
N ARG A 133 -9.62 12.82 7.78
CA ARG A 133 -10.90 12.29 7.28
C ARG A 133 -10.84 11.85 5.81
N GLU A 134 -10.07 12.56 4.99
CA GLU A 134 -9.79 12.13 3.61
C GLU A 134 -9.14 10.73 3.56
N THR A 135 -8.22 10.43 4.47
CA THR A 135 -7.61 9.10 4.57
C THR A 135 -8.56 8.04 5.10
N VAL A 136 -9.46 8.41 6.01
CA VAL A 136 -10.53 7.53 6.50
C VAL A 136 -11.45 7.12 5.35
N GLU A 137 -11.91 8.08 4.54
CA GLU A 137 -12.78 7.81 3.39
C GLU A 137 -12.09 6.91 2.35
N LYS A 138 -10.81 7.14 2.08
CA LYS A 138 -10.00 6.28 1.21
C LYS A 138 -9.88 4.86 1.74
N SER A 139 -9.73 4.69 3.05
CA SER A 139 -9.58 3.37 3.67
C SER A 139 -10.78 2.44 3.44
N TRP A 140 -11.95 2.97 3.13
CA TRP A 140 -13.15 2.18 2.82
C TRP A 140 -13.19 1.69 1.38
N THR A 141 -12.52 2.40 0.46
CA THR A 141 -12.50 2.04 -0.97
C THR A 141 -11.38 1.07 -1.33
N GLU A 142 -10.32 1.01 -0.52
CA GLU A 142 -9.19 0.10 -0.70
C GLU A 142 -9.59 -1.39 -0.70
N ASP A 143 -10.71 -1.74 -0.06
CA ASP A 143 -11.27 -3.11 -0.08
C ASP A 143 -11.85 -3.53 -1.44
N LEU A 144 -12.19 -2.55 -2.29
CA LEU A 144 -12.80 -2.83 -3.59
C LEU A 144 -11.74 -3.05 -4.67
N ASP A 145 -10.56 -2.43 -4.53
CA ASP A 145 -9.48 -2.55 -5.50
C ASP A 145 -8.71 -3.89 -5.36
N ASP A 146 -8.73 -4.50 -4.16
CA ASP A 146 -8.10 -5.81 -3.89
C ASP A 146 -8.95 -7.02 -4.38
N LEU A 147 -10.18 -6.77 -4.83
CA LEU A 147 -11.06 -7.80 -5.41
C LEU A 147 -11.06 -7.80 -6.94
N GLY A 148 -10.26 -6.95 -7.58
CA GLY A 148 -10.37 -6.62 -9.01
C GLY A 148 -9.28 -7.16 -9.93
N ASP A 149 -8.19 -7.77 -9.46
CA ASP A 149 -7.06 -8.18 -10.30
C ASP A 149 -6.80 -9.71 -10.34
N ASP A 150 -7.81 -10.52 -10.08
CA ASP A 150 -7.74 -11.94 -10.42
C ASP A 150 -8.51 -12.22 -11.71
N ASP A 151 -7.75 -12.64 -12.73
CA ASP A 151 -8.18 -13.36 -13.93
C ASP A 151 -8.91 -12.57 -15.03
N MET A 152 -8.14 -11.88 -15.85
CA MET A 152 -8.36 -11.87 -17.30
C MET A 152 -7.08 -12.28 -18.01
N ASP A 153 -6.73 -13.55 -17.91
CA ASP A 153 -5.96 -14.24 -18.94
C ASP A 153 -6.92 -14.44 -20.12
N ASP A 154 -7.01 -13.44 -20.98
CA ASP A 154 -7.54 -13.60 -22.33
C ASP A 154 -6.50 -14.40 -23.14
N ASP A 155 -6.63 -15.72 -23.07
CA ASP A 155 -6.08 -16.62 -24.06
C ASP A 155 -6.85 -16.41 -25.39
N ASP A 156 -6.51 -15.36 -26.12
CA ASP A 156 -6.82 -15.25 -27.54
C ASP A 156 -5.83 -16.12 -28.32
N ASP A 157 -6.14 -17.40 -28.38
CA ASP A 157 -5.66 -18.33 -29.41
C ASP A 157 -6.21 -17.88 -30.78
N ASP A 158 -5.54 -16.93 -31.42
CA ASP A 158 -5.71 -16.68 -32.84
C ASP A 158 -5.02 -17.82 -33.61
N GLU A 159 -5.80 -18.85 -33.91
CA GLU A 159 -5.47 -19.84 -34.93
C GLU A 159 -5.38 -19.14 -36.30
N ASP A 160 -4.14 -18.93 -36.76
CA ASP A 160 -3.84 -18.60 -38.14
C ASP A 160 -4.26 -19.78 -39.05
N GLU A 161 -5.42 -19.69 -39.69
CA GLU A 161 -5.76 -20.51 -40.86
C GLU A 161 -5.10 -19.92 -42.09
N ASP A 162 -4.05 -20.61 -42.54
CA ASP A 162 -3.48 -20.54 -43.86
C ASP A 162 -4.58 -20.76 -44.94
N LEU A 163 -4.76 -19.80 -45.82
CA LEU A 163 -5.33 -20.03 -47.14
C LEU A 163 -4.40 -19.46 -48.20
N ASP A 164 -3.64 -20.37 -48.72
CA ASP A 164 -3.00 -20.30 -50.04
C ASP A 164 -4.01 -20.06 -51.18
N GLU A 165 -3.42 -19.56 -52.25
CA GLU A 165 -3.82 -19.55 -53.64
C GLU A 165 -4.28 -18.20 -54.21
N ASN A 166 -3.67 -17.68 -55.14
CA ASN A 166 -3.09 -18.10 -56.42
C ASN A 166 -3.11 -16.92 -57.41
N ASP A 167 -2.01 -16.79 -58.11
CA ASP A 167 -1.87 -16.31 -59.48
C ASP A 167 -2.70 -15.13 -60.03
N ASN A 168 -2.09 -14.09 -60.47
CA ASN A 168 -1.87 -13.94 -61.92
C ASN A 168 -1.18 -12.63 -62.31
N GLU A 169 -0.26 -12.85 -63.19
CA GLU A 169 0.50 -12.06 -64.13
C GLU A 169 -0.03 -10.70 -64.62
N ASN A 170 0.99 -9.96 -65.02
CA ASN A 170 1.05 -9.09 -66.20
C ASN A 170 0.83 -7.59 -65.95
N GLY A 171 1.84 -6.83 -66.17
CA GLY A 171 2.23 -6.27 -67.40
C GLY A 171 2.73 -4.85 -67.30
N ASN A 172 3.97 -4.68 -67.58
CA ASN A 172 4.53 -3.71 -68.52
C ASN A 172 4.29 -2.20 -68.36
N GLY A 173 5.43 -1.50 -68.44
CA GLY A 173 5.49 -0.17 -69.06
C GLY A 173 6.14 0.87 -68.11
N GLU A 174 7.41 1.00 -68.12
CA GLU A 174 8.30 1.75 -68.99
C GLU A 174 8.22 3.27 -68.83
N LEU A 175 9.42 3.81 -68.57
CA LEU A 175 10.03 5.08 -69.00
C LEU A 175 9.83 6.34 -68.17
N ALA A 176 10.96 6.74 -67.65
CA ALA A 176 11.73 8.00 -67.90
C ALA A 176 11.06 9.29 -67.38
N ASP A 177 11.70 10.24 -66.90
CA ASP A 177 12.92 10.94 -67.25
C ASP A 177 13.06 12.13 -66.33
N GLU A 178 14.28 12.41 -65.94
CA GLU A 178 14.96 13.72 -65.75
C GLU A 178 14.12 14.91 -65.21
N SER A 179 14.57 15.72 -64.33
CA SER A 179 15.80 16.50 -64.29
C SER A 179 15.70 17.57 -63.17
N GLU A 180 16.81 17.77 -62.55
CA GLU A 180 17.51 19.03 -62.30
C GLU A 180 16.75 20.24 -61.76
N GLY A 181 17.44 20.82 -60.81
CA GLY A 181 17.50 22.31 -60.64
C GLY A 181 17.36 22.72 -59.20
N ASP A 182 18.41 22.82 -58.53
CA ASP A 182 19.30 23.96 -58.31
C ASP A 182 18.68 25.19 -57.66
N ASP A 183 19.35 25.53 -56.59
CA ASP A 183 19.77 26.86 -56.17
C ASP A 183 18.96 27.75 -55.19
N LYS A 184 19.65 27.98 -54.10
CA LYS A 184 19.92 29.30 -53.43
C LYS A 184 18.70 30.09 -52.88
N GLN A 185 18.75 30.35 -51.65
CA GLN A 185 19.45 31.38 -50.81
C GLN A 185 19.08 31.16 -49.35
#